data_558e492fdac8f609216c724e753416e1
#
_entry.id   558e492fdac8f609216c724e753416e1
#
_cell.length_a   1.000
_cell.length_b   1.000
_cell.length_c   1.000
_cell.angle_alpha   90.00
_cell.angle_beta   90.00
_cell.angle_gamma   90.00
#
_symmetry.space_group_name_H-M   'P 1'
#
loop_
_entity.id
_entity.type
_entity.pdbx_description
1 polymer ?
#
loop_
_entity_poly.entity_id
_entity_poly.type
_entity_poly.pdbx_seq_one_letter_code
_entity_poly.pdbx_strand_id
1 'polypeptide(L)'
;IYTPSKVVTQKEMEKHDGCEGKYTNGLYQDEIGFCDENEDAVSMALTAVSRMMQKSRVNWSDVGRIEVGTESLVDRSKSIKSFLMRLFSEHGVHNACGVDNYHACYGGTAALLNSVDWVRSTGTDQMALVVCVDIADLNEEQAFLNGASCVAMLVGKNAPMEILGPRGHHFMDTTDF
;
A
#
# COMPACT_ATOMS: atom_id res chain seq x y z
N ILE A 1 -1.78 -8.36 3.73
CA ILE A 1 -0.92 -7.37 4.42
C ILE A 1 0.48 -7.97 4.57
N TYR A 2 1.48 -7.14 4.44
CA TYR A 2 2.87 -7.41 4.81
C TYR A 2 3.38 -6.30 5.73
N THR A 3 4.03 -6.69 6.80
CA THR A 3 4.79 -5.81 7.70
C THR A 3 6.19 -6.38 7.83
N PRO A 4 7.23 -5.55 7.93
CA PRO A 4 8.59 -6.01 8.21
C PRO A 4 8.66 -6.89 9.47
N SER A 5 9.66 -7.75 9.51
CA SER A 5 9.88 -8.65 10.65
C SER A 5 10.60 -7.99 11.83
N LYS A 6 11.33 -6.91 11.56
CA LYS A 6 11.99 -6.12 12.60
C LYS A 6 11.04 -5.06 13.14
N VAL A 7 10.98 -4.97 14.46
CA VAL A 7 10.14 -4.00 15.17
C VAL A 7 10.92 -3.34 16.29
N VAL A 8 10.54 -2.12 16.64
CA VAL A 8 10.91 -1.46 17.89
C VAL A 8 9.62 -1.16 18.66
N THR A 9 9.63 -1.41 19.97
CA THR A 9 8.46 -1.13 20.79
C THR A 9 8.39 0.36 21.11
N GLN A 10 7.18 0.91 21.12
CA GLN A 10 6.97 2.31 21.49
C GLN A 10 7.41 2.58 22.95
N LYS A 11 7.36 1.57 23.78
CA LYS A 11 7.85 1.66 25.17
C LYS A 11 9.38 1.86 25.22
N GLU A 12 10.14 1.26 24.32
CA GLU A 12 11.58 1.49 24.20
C GLU A 12 11.88 2.88 23.64
N MET A 13 11.07 3.33 22.67
CA MET A 13 11.16 4.70 22.14
C MET A 13 10.86 5.74 23.22
N GLU A 14 9.80 5.58 24.01
CA GLU A 14 9.48 6.46 25.15
C GLU A 14 10.62 6.56 26.16
N LYS A 15 11.25 5.42 26.44
CA LYS A 15 12.42 5.40 27.35
C LYS A 15 13.61 6.16 26.76
N HIS A 16 13.84 6.01 25.46
CA HIS A 16 14.91 6.71 24.74
C HIS A 16 14.65 8.22 24.73
N ASP A 17 13.41 8.63 24.45
CA ASP A 17 13.01 10.03 24.28
C ASP A 17 12.64 10.72 25.61
N GLY A 18 12.64 9.99 26.74
CA GLY A 18 12.31 10.50 28.06
C GLY A 18 10.85 10.98 28.20
N CYS A 19 9.91 10.32 27.52
CA CYS A 19 8.49 10.74 27.44
C CYS A 19 7.51 9.60 27.75
N GLU A 20 7.65 8.98 28.92
CA GLU A 20 6.87 7.82 29.34
C GLU A 20 5.34 8.00 29.13
N GLY A 21 4.71 7.04 28.48
CA GLY A 21 3.27 7.00 28.20
C GLY A 21 2.80 7.87 27.03
N LYS A 22 3.70 8.66 26.41
CA LYS A 22 3.31 9.55 25.31
C LYS A 22 2.89 8.79 24.05
N TYR A 23 3.62 7.73 23.70
CA TYR A 23 3.37 6.96 22.49
C TYR A 23 2.42 5.80 22.77
N THR A 24 2.63 5.08 23.85
CA THR A 24 1.80 3.91 24.21
C THR A 24 0.40 4.33 24.64
N ASN A 25 0.25 5.29 25.55
CA ASN A 25 -1.05 5.73 26.07
C ASN A 25 -1.62 6.93 25.30
N GLY A 26 -0.77 7.83 24.79
CA GLY A 26 -1.20 9.04 24.08
C GLY A 26 -1.57 8.76 22.62
N LEU A 27 -0.79 7.92 21.92
CA LEU A 27 -1.02 7.56 20.51
C LEU A 27 -1.62 6.17 20.34
N TYR A 28 -1.72 5.38 21.42
CA TYR A 28 -2.18 3.99 21.38
C TYR A 28 -1.38 3.11 20.40
N GLN A 29 -0.07 3.31 20.37
CA GLN A 29 0.85 2.54 19.55
C GLN A 29 1.65 1.58 20.41
N ASP A 30 1.78 0.33 19.98
CA ASP A 30 2.55 -0.69 20.68
C ASP A 30 3.96 -0.84 20.10
N GLU A 31 4.05 -0.91 18.77
CA GLU A 31 5.32 -1.12 18.07
C GLU A 31 5.27 -0.53 16.64
N ILE A 32 6.45 -0.27 16.08
CA ILE A 32 6.63 0.13 14.68
C ILE A 32 7.54 -0.87 13.98
N GLY A 33 7.18 -1.24 12.75
CA GLY A 33 8.00 -2.08 11.89
C GLY A 33 8.99 -1.24 11.07
N PHE A 34 10.19 -1.76 10.85
CA PHE A 34 11.16 -1.13 9.96
C PHE A 34 11.84 -2.15 9.04
N CYS A 35 12.19 -1.72 7.84
CA CYS A 35 12.78 -2.56 6.83
C CYS A 35 14.19 -3.02 7.21
N ASP A 36 14.49 -4.27 6.92
CA ASP A 36 15.85 -4.81 6.93
C ASP A 36 16.58 -4.47 5.62
N GLU A 37 17.86 -4.78 5.54
CA GLU A 37 18.72 -4.54 4.36
C GLU A 37 18.17 -5.16 3.06
N ASN A 38 17.33 -6.20 3.16
CA ASN A 38 16.72 -6.90 2.05
C ASN A 38 15.24 -6.54 1.82
N GLU A 39 14.73 -5.52 2.51
CA GLU A 39 13.34 -5.09 2.41
C GLU A 39 13.26 -3.67 1.86
N ASP A 40 12.42 -3.51 0.83
CA ASP A 40 12.07 -2.23 0.22
C ASP A 40 10.59 -2.23 -0.20
N ALA A 41 10.11 -1.12 -0.72
CA ALA A 41 8.72 -1.00 -1.17
C ALA A 41 8.36 -2.03 -2.26
N VAL A 42 9.30 -2.38 -3.14
CA VAL A 42 9.09 -3.37 -4.20
C VAL A 42 8.96 -4.77 -3.62
N SER A 43 9.89 -5.18 -2.76
CA SER A 43 9.90 -6.52 -2.16
C SER A 43 8.70 -6.74 -1.24
N MET A 44 8.28 -5.71 -0.49
CA MET A 44 7.07 -5.75 0.32
C MET A 44 5.81 -5.89 -0.55
N ALA A 45 5.72 -5.13 -1.66
CA ALA A 45 4.60 -5.21 -2.60
C ALA A 45 4.51 -6.59 -3.26
N LEU A 46 5.63 -7.12 -3.77
CA LEU A 46 5.71 -8.47 -4.36
C LEU A 46 5.24 -9.54 -3.37
N THR A 47 5.70 -9.46 -2.13
CA THR A 47 5.35 -10.41 -1.07
C THR A 47 3.88 -10.33 -0.70
N ALA A 48 3.35 -9.11 -0.48
CA ALA A 48 1.94 -8.91 -0.13
C ALA A 48 1.00 -9.41 -1.23
N VAL A 49 1.30 -9.11 -2.49
CA VAL A 49 0.50 -9.53 -3.64
C VAL A 49 0.56 -11.05 -3.81
N SER A 50 1.76 -11.66 -3.76
CA SER A 50 1.89 -13.11 -3.86
C SER A 50 1.08 -13.84 -2.79
N ARG A 51 1.19 -13.42 -1.52
CA ARG A 51 0.42 -14.00 -0.40
C ARG A 51 -1.08 -13.81 -0.58
N MET A 52 -1.50 -12.63 -1.03
CA MET A 52 -2.92 -12.34 -1.27
C MET A 52 -3.49 -13.23 -2.39
N MET A 53 -2.81 -13.35 -3.52
CA MET A 53 -3.25 -14.18 -4.65
C MET A 53 -3.34 -15.66 -4.26
N GLN A 54 -2.37 -16.18 -3.52
CA GLN A 54 -2.41 -17.54 -2.99
C GLN A 54 -3.60 -17.77 -2.04
N LYS A 55 -3.88 -16.80 -1.16
CA LYS A 55 -4.97 -16.89 -0.17
C LYS A 55 -6.35 -16.73 -0.79
N SER A 56 -6.52 -15.81 -1.75
CA SER A 56 -7.81 -15.52 -2.38
C SER A 56 -8.25 -16.59 -3.37
N ARG A 57 -7.32 -17.37 -3.91
CA ARG A 57 -7.55 -18.36 -5.00
C ARG A 57 -8.13 -17.74 -6.28
N VAL A 58 -7.95 -16.43 -6.47
CA VAL A 58 -8.31 -15.72 -7.69
C VAL A 58 -7.29 -16.07 -8.78
N ASN A 59 -7.75 -16.26 -10.01
CA ASN A 59 -6.83 -16.48 -11.13
C ASN A 59 -6.11 -15.18 -11.48
N TRP A 60 -4.84 -15.25 -11.82
CA TRP A 60 -4.06 -14.09 -12.23
C TRP A 60 -4.66 -13.37 -13.44
N SER A 61 -5.27 -14.14 -14.37
CA SER A 61 -5.97 -13.64 -15.56
C SER A 61 -7.23 -12.84 -15.26
N ASP A 62 -7.80 -12.99 -14.06
CA ASP A 62 -9.00 -12.26 -13.65
C ASP A 62 -8.68 -10.84 -13.19
N VAL A 63 -7.40 -10.50 -13.05
CA VAL A 63 -6.94 -9.16 -12.71
C VAL A 63 -6.53 -8.41 -13.97
N GLY A 64 -7.33 -7.41 -14.35
CA GLY A 64 -7.11 -6.59 -15.54
C GLY A 64 -6.48 -5.23 -15.26
N ARG A 65 -6.40 -4.82 -13.97
CA ARG A 65 -5.82 -3.54 -13.56
C ARG A 65 -5.03 -3.67 -12.27
N ILE A 66 -3.91 -2.94 -12.18
CA ILE A 66 -3.06 -2.84 -10.99
C ILE A 66 -2.83 -1.37 -10.71
N GLU A 67 -3.29 -0.88 -9.57
CA GLU A 67 -3.04 0.48 -9.08
C GLU A 67 -2.18 0.41 -7.82
N VAL A 68 -1.10 1.16 -7.79
CA VAL A 68 -0.23 1.26 -6.63
C VAL A 68 -0.32 2.67 -6.05
N GLY A 69 -0.51 2.80 -4.76
CA GLY A 69 -0.40 4.07 -4.05
C GLY A 69 0.87 4.05 -3.19
N THR A 70 1.78 4.98 -3.44
CA THR A 70 3.07 5.05 -2.74
C THR A 70 3.70 6.43 -2.86
N GLU A 71 4.46 6.82 -1.85
CA GLU A 71 5.43 7.92 -1.91
C GLU A 71 6.88 7.43 -1.72
N SER A 72 7.06 6.11 -1.53
CA SER A 72 8.36 5.46 -1.35
C SER A 72 8.89 4.91 -2.68
N LEU A 73 9.23 5.82 -3.61
CA LEU A 73 9.68 5.47 -4.95
C LEU A 73 11.11 4.90 -4.92
N VAL A 74 11.26 3.68 -5.42
CA VAL A 74 12.58 3.05 -5.65
C VAL A 74 13.20 3.57 -6.95
N ASP A 75 12.38 3.77 -7.97
CA ASP A 75 12.78 4.29 -9.30
C ASP A 75 11.68 5.24 -9.79
N ARG A 76 12.08 6.44 -10.22
CA ARG A 76 11.13 7.44 -10.73
C ARG A 76 10.57 7.11 -12.12
N SER A 77 11.28 6.30 -12.89
CA SER A 77 10.91 5.94 -14.26
C SER A 77 10.22 4.57 -14.33
N LYS A 78 10.53 3.68 -13.40
CA LYS A 78 9.98 2.34 -13.34
C LYS A 78 9.06 2.21 -12.14
N SER A 79 7.77 2.13 -12.40
CA SER A 79 6.73 1.98 -11.38
C SER A 79 6.84 0.66 -10.60
N ILE A 80 6.39 0.64 -9.35
CA ILE A 80 6.22 -0.60 -8.57
C ILE A 80 5.27 -1.55 -9.31
N LYS A 81 4.22 -1.01 -9.96
CA LYS A 81 3.35 -1.78 -10.85
C LYS A 81 4.13 -2.58 -11.90
N SER A 82 5.19 -2.00 -12.47
CA SER A 82 6.03 -2.70 -13.45
C SER A 82 6.79 -3.89 -12.85
N PHE A 83 7.24 -3.79 -11.61
CA PHE A 83 7.84 -4.92 -10.90
C PHE A 83 6.80 -6.01 -10.58
N LEU A 84 5.59 -5.62 -10.17
CA LEU A 84 4.49 -6.56 -9.91
C LEU A 84 4.11 -7.37 -11.14
N MET A 85 4.24 -6.81 -12.35
CA MET A 85 3.98 -7.53 -13.60
C MET A 85 4.82 -8.80 -13.78
N ARG A 86 5.95 -8.95 -13.08
CA ARG A 86 6.72 -10.20 -13.12
C ARG A 86 5.92 -11.38 -12.57
N LEU A 87 5.20 -11.16 -11.45
CA LEU A 87 4.33 -12.19 -10.87
C LEU A 87 3.24 -12.61 -11.88
N PHE A 88 2.65 -11.65 -12.56
CA PHE A 88 1.63 -11.89 -13.58
C PHE A 88 2.20 -12.62 -14.80
N SER A 89 3.37 -12.20 -15.26
CA SER A 89 4.05 -12.81 -16.42
C SER A 89 4.40 -14.29 -16.21
N GLU A 90 4.78 -14.68 -15.00
CA GLU A 90 5.01 -16.07 -14.61
C GLU A 90 3.76 -16.94 -14.74
N HIS A 91 2.58 -16.32 -14.75
CA HIS A 91 1.28 -16.97 -14.95
C HIS A 91 0.67 -16.69 -16.35
N GLY A 92 1.49 -16.21 -17.30
CA GLY A 92 1.07 -15.95 -18.68
C GLY A 92 0.20 -14.70 -18.88
N VAL A 93 0.14 -13.80 -17.90
CA VAL A 93 -0.66 -12.56 -17.96
C VAL A 93 0.25 -11.37 -18.22
N HIS A 94 0.03 -10.70 -19.36
CA HIS A 94 0.89 -9.59 -19.83
C HIS A 94 0.12 -8.29 -20.08
N ASN A 95 -1.19 -8.26 -19.87
CA ASN A 95 -2.09 -7.18 -20.30
C ASN A 95 -2.80 -6.42 -19.16
N ALA A 96 -2.38 -6.59 -17.90
CA ALA A 96 -2.93 -5.80 -16.82
C ALA A 96 -2.47 -4.33 -16.93
N CYS A 97 -3.43 -3.41 -17.07
CA CYS A 97 -3.16 -1.96 -17.10
C CYS A 97 -2.93 -1.39 -15.70
N GLY A 98 -2.63 -0.10 -15.60
CA GLY A 98 -2.54 0.62 -14.33
C GLY A 98 -1.23 1.39 -14.15
N VAL A 99 -1.14 2.13 -13.05
CA VAL A 99 -0.04 3.05 -12.73
C VAL A 99 0.26 3.08 -11.25
N ASP A 100 1.38 3.71 -10.87
CA ASP A 100 1.62 4.15 -9.51
C ASP A 100 1.01 5.55 -9.31
N ASN A 101 0.27 5.72 -8.20
CA ASN A 101 -0.34 6.97 -7.80
C ASN A 101 0.55 7.62 -6.74
N TYR A 102 1.08 8.78 -7.08
CA TYR A 102 1.97 9.53 -6.21
C TYR A 102 1.30 10.84 -5.78
N HIS A 103 0.87 10.87 -4.53
CA HIS A 103 0.30 12.08 -3.92
C HIS A 103 0.28 11.92 -2.39
N ALA A 104 1.43 12.03 -1.76
CA ALA A 104 1.60 11.82 -0.33
C ALA A 104 0.77 10.62 0.18
N CYS A 105 0.24 10.66 1.38
CA CYS A 105 -0.59 9.58 1.95
C CYS A 105 -1.95 9.36 1.24
N TYR A 106 -2.35 10.25 0.31
CA TYR A 106 -3.57 10.08 -0.48
C TYR A 106 -3.42 9.08 -1.64
N GLY A 107 -2.20 8.76 -2.06
CA GLY A 107 -1.95 7.88 -3.21
C GLY A 107 -2.69 6.54 -3.12
N GLY A 108 -2.73 5.92 -1.95
CA GLY A 108 -3.46 4.67 -1.73
C GLY A 108 -4.99 4.81 -1.88
N THR A 109 -5.56 5.92 -1.39
CA THR A 109 -6.99 6.23 -1.57
C THR A 109 -7.31 6.49 -3.03
N ALA A 110 -6.46 7.24 -3.75
CA ALA A 110 -6.60 7.47 -5.19
C ALA A 110 -6.58 6.14 -5.96
N ALA A 111 -5.61 5.27 -5.68
CA ALA A 111 -5.51 3.94 -6.29
C ALA A 111 -6.78 3.10 -6.08
N LEU A 112 -7.35 3.13 -4.86
CA LEU A 112 -8.60 2.43 -4.56
C LEU A 112 -9.78 3.01 -5.35
N LEU A 113 -9.95 4.32 -5.35
CA LEU A 113 -11.07 4.97 -6.05
C LEU A 113 -10.97 4.81 -7.57
N ASN A 114 -9.77 4.96 -8.16
CA ASN A 114 -9.52 4.68 -9.57
C ASN A 114 -9.88 3.23 -9.94
N SER A 115 -9.57 2.28 -9.06
CA SER A 115 -9.89 0.87 -9.25
C SER A 115 -11.40 0.61 -9.20
N VAL A 116 -12.11 1.24 -8.28
CA VAL A 116 -13.58 1.15 -8.19
C VAL A 116 -14.25 1.70 -9.45
N ASP A 117 -13.79 2.87 -9.93
CA ASP A 117 -14.33 3.48 -11.14
C ASP A 117 -14.02 2.65 -12.38
N TRP A 118 -12.84 2.07 -12.46
CA TRP A 118 -12.47 1.18 -13.55
C TRP A 118 -13.34 -0.09 -13.55
N VAL A 119 -13.53 -0.76 -12.42
CA VAL A 119 -14.40 -1.95 -12.31
C VAL A 119 -15.84 -1.65 -12.72
N ARG A 120 -16.34 -0.45 -12.39
CA ARG A 120 -17.69 -0.02 -12.78
C ARG A 120 -17.80 0.26 -14.27
N SER A 121 -16.74 0.73 -14.92
CA SER A 121 -16.74 1.21 -16.31
C SER A 121 -16.21 0.21 -17.34
N THR A 122 -15.44 -0.78 -16.93
CA THR A 122 -14.70 -1.67 -17.86
C THR A 122 -15.59 -2.59 -18.71
N GLY A 123 -16.83 -2.84 -18.29
CA GLY A 123 -17.74 -3.75 -19.00
C GLY A 123 -17.36 -5.24 -18.94
N THR A 124 -16.29 -5.58 -18.22
CA THR A 124 -15.84 -6.97 -17.99
C THR A 124 -16.06 -7.38 -16.54
N ASP A 125 -15.84 -8.65 -16.22
CA ASP A 125 -15.85 -9.16 -14.85
C ASP A 125 -14.46 -9.21 -14.22
N GLN A 126 -13.46 -8.61 -14.88
CA GLN A 126 -12.11 -8.51 -14.34
C GLN A 126 -12.07 -7.63 -13.10
N MET A 127 -11.17 -8.00 -12.20
CA MET A 127 -10.90 -7.27 -10.96
C MET A 127 -9.73 -6.31 -11.13
N ALA A 128 -9.67 -5.32 -10.24
CA ALA A 128 -8.49 -4.50 -10.04
C ALA A 128 -7.75 -4.93 -8.77
N LEU A 129 -6.42 -4.91 -8.83
CA LEU A 129 -5.53 -5.07 -7.70
C LEU A 129 -5.09 -3.68 -7.26
N VAL A 130 -5.29 -3.36 -5.99
CA VAL A 130 -4.80 -2.14 -5.33
C VAL A 130 -3.70 -2.52 -4.37
N VAL A 131 -2.57 -1.83 -4.45
CA VAL A 131 -1.43 -2.01 -3.55
C VAL A 131 -1.10 -0.65 -2.93
N CYS A 132 -1.11 -0.60 -1.60
CA CYS A 132 -0.64 0.56 -0.86
C CYS A 132 0.63 0.15 -0.13
N VAL A 133 1.76 0.79 -0.42
CA VAL A 133 3.04 0.43 0.15
C VAL A 133 3.85 1.69 0.42
N ASP A 134 4.33 1.83 1.67
CA ASP A 134 5.19 2.92 2.05
C ASP A 134 6.21 2.53 3.12
N ILE A 135 7.31 3.26 3.12
CA ILE A 135 8.34 3.28 4.14
C ILE A 135 8.41 4.72 4.62
N ALA A 136 7.84 5.00 5.78
CA ALA A 136 7.92 6.29 6.42
C ALA A 136 9.24 6.36 7.20
N ASP A 137 10.14 7.22 6.75
CA ASP A 137 11.43 7.51 7.36
C ASP A 137 11.51 9.02 7.60
N LEU A 138 11.02 9.43 8.76
CA LEU A 138 10.97 10.82 9.19
C LEU A 138 12.25 11.18 9.96
N ASN A 139 12.44 12.45 10.28
CA ASN A 139 13.59 12.91 11.08
C ASN A 139 13.55 12.36 12.52
N GLU A 140 14.67 12.52 13.25
CA GLU A 140 14.79 11.99 14.61
C GLU A 140 13.68 12.45 15.56
N GLU A 141 13.21 13.68 15.45
CA GLU A 141 12.16 14.24 16.32
C GLU A 141 10.79 13.56 16.07
N GLN A 142 10.60 12.97 14.91
CA GLN A 142 9.37 12.31 14.48
C GLN A 142 9.53 10.79 14.31
N ALA A 143 10.65 10.22 14.74
CA ALA A 143 10.98 8.81 14.56
C ALA A 143 9.92 7.86 15.15
N PHE A 144 9.21 8.27 16.18
CA PHE A 144 8.08 7.52 16.76
C PHE A 144 6.86 7.36 15.82
N LEU A 145 6.84 8.07 14.70
CA LEU A 145 5.83 7.94 13.63
C LEU A 145 6.34 7.15 12.43
N ASN A 146 7.60 6.72 12.43
CA ASN A 146 8.16 5.91 11.36
C ASN A 146 7.44 4.57 11.27
N GLY A 147 7.61 3.90 10.14
CA GLY A 147 7.04 2.59 9.92
C GLY A 147 7.10 2.18 8.47
N ALA A 148 6.90 0.89 8.24
CA ALA A 148 6.84 0.33 6.89
C ALA A 148 5.75 -0.72 6.81
N SER A 149 4.98 -0.71 5.75
CA SER A 149 3.98 -1.74 5.51
C SER A 149 3.50 -1.79 4.06
N CYS A 150 2.85 -2.88 3.71
CA CYS A 150 2.17 -3.02 2.44
C CYS A 150 0.80 -3.68 2.62
N VAL A 151 -0.22 -3.10 2.01
CA VAL A 151 -1.57 -3.66 1.93
C VAL A 151 -1.92 -3.93 0.47
N ALA A 152 -2.35 -5.16 0.17
CA ALA A 152 -2.89 -5.52 -1.14
C ALA A 152 -4.38 -5.84 -1.02
N MET A 153 -5.19 -5.32 -1.94
CA MET A 153 -6.64 -5.47 -1.96
C MET A 153 -7.11 -5.85 -3.36
N LEU A 154 -8.12 -6.71 -3.45
CA LEU A 154 -8.84 -6.97 -4.70
C LEU A 154 -10.15 -6.17 -4.70
N VAL A 155 -10.39 -5.48 -5.81
CA VAL A 155 -11.60 -4.71 -6.08
C VAL A 155 -12.34 -5.35 -7.25
N GLY A 156 -13.57 -5.74 -7.04
CA GLY A 156 -14.37 -6.43 -8.05
C GLY A 156 -15.86 -6.28 -7.83
N LYS A 157 -16.66 -6.81 -8.74
CA LYS A 157 -18.13 -6.86 -8.61
C LYS A 157 -18.53 -7.86 -7.52
N ASN A 158 -19.65 -7.63 -6.87
CA ASN A 158 -20.23 -8.51 -5.86
C ASN A 158 -19.30 -8.82 -4.68
N ALA A 159 -18.46 -7.85 -4.30
CA ALA A 159 -17.54 -7.97 -3.16
C ALA A 159 -18.32 -7.96 -1.82
N PRO A 160 -17.77 -8.59 -0.76
CA PRO A 160 -18.42 -8.59 0.56
C PRO A 160 -18.48 -7.21 1.22
N MET A 161 -17.62 -6.26 0.81
CA MET A 161 -17.68 -4.86 1.20
C MET A 161 -17.95 -4.00 -0.02
N GLU A 162 -18.89 -3.07 0.10
CA GLU A 162 -19.27 -2.17 -0.98
C GLU A 162 -18.88 -0.73 -0.65
N ILE A 163 -18.26 -0.05 -1.63
CA ILE A 163 -17.99 1.38 -1.54
C ILE A 163 -19.19 2.14 -2.10
N LEU A 164 -19.91 2.82 -1.21
CA LEU A 164 -21.10 3.59 -1.55
C LEU A 164 -20.74 5.04 -1.93
N GLY A 165 -21.60 5.67 -2.72
CA GLY A 165 -21.56 7.10 -2.99
C GLY A 165 -22.55 7.88 -2.11
N PRO A 166 -22.47 9.22 -2.10
CA PRO A 166 -21.45 10.03 -2.78
C PRO A 166 -20.10 9.98 -2.07
N ARG A 167 -19.02 10.08 -2.84
CA ARG A 167 -17.64 10.16 -2.32
C ARG A 167 -17.28 11.62 -2.09
N GLY A 168 -16.47 11.88 -1.06
CA GLY A 168 -15.87 13.18 -0.83
C GLY A 168 -14.79 13.51 -1.87
N HIS A 169 -14.28 14.73 -1.77
CA HIS A 169 -13.17 15.20 -2.58
C HIS A 169 -11.93 15.35 -1.72
N HIS A 170 -10.76 15.14 -2.33
CA HIS A 170 -9.48 15.47 -1.75
C HIS A 170 -8.95 16.77 -2.35
N PHE A 171 -8.40 17.62 -1.49
CA PHE A 171 -7.70 18.82 -1.87
C PHE A 171 -6.42 18.94 -1.04
N MET A 172 -5.33 19.27 -1.70
CA MET A 172 -4.04 19.54 -1.08
C MET A 172 -3.35 20.64 -1.87
N ASP A 173 -3.00 21.74 -1.22
CA ASP A 173 -2.29 22.85 -1.80
C ASP A 173 -0.78 22.72 -1.56
N THR A 174 0.01 23.49 -2.28
CA THR A 174 1.48 23.56 -2.14
C THR A 174 1.95 24.08 -0.78
N THR A 175 1.05 24.67 -0.01
CA THR A 175 1.28 25.15 1.36
C THR A 175 0.92 24.12 2.43
N ASP A 176 0.34 22.98 2.06
CA ASP A 176 0.01 21.88 2.96
C ASP A 176 1.24 20.97 3.09
N PHE A 177 1.72 20.70 4.30
CA PHE A 177 2.96 19.99 4.65
C PHE A 177 4.12 20.90 4.95
#